data_fb3839aa596b78de525b65cd36b5835a
#
_entry.id   fb3839aa596b78de525b65cd36b5835a
#
_cell.length_a   1.000
_cell.length_b   1.000
_cell.length_c   1.000
_cell.angle_alpha   90.00
_cell.angle_beta   90.00
_cell.angle_gamma   90.00
#
_symmetry.space_group_name_H-M   'P 1'
#
loop_
_entity.id
_entity.type
_entity.pdbx_description
1 polymer ?
#
loop_
_entity_poly.entity_id
_entity_poly.type
_entity_poly.pdbx_seq_one_letter_code
_entity_poly.pdbx_strand_id
1 'polypeptide(L)'
;TISGAPGGEGTVEGDLILSAAGPNSIRANSIVVGDSSDRGSVVDNTIQFGGSTNTVETDVMRIGYRKTKGTVTVASGGTLTLGGKSGAAADLDIGINVDGTGTNNVSLLDTTGATLNATLDQVRIGKQNTGGGSGNGTLTYDAGTITANSISLAEGNRSWATIRQLGGTMTVNGNVTDGTGSS
;
A
#
# COMPACT_ATOMS: atom_id res chain seq x y z
N THR A 1 -1.88 3.18 -12.81
CA THR A 1 -1.82 4.31 -11.88
C THR A 1 -3.21 4.86 -11.70
N ILE A 2 -3.66 4.94 -10.47
CA ILE A 2 -4.88 5.65 -10.09
C ILE A 2 -4.40 6.95 -9.47
N SER A 3 -4.26 7.96 -10.28
CA SER A 3 -3.83 9.29 -9.89
C SER A 3 -4.30 10.31 -10.92
N GLY A 4 -4.44 11.53 -10.48
CA GLY A 4 -4.73 12.61 -11.38
C GLY A 4 -3.53 13.06 -12.20
N ALA A 5 -3.79 13.92 -13.19
CA ALA A 5 -2.81 14.41 -14.14
C ALA A 5 -1.67 15.20 -13.47
N PRO A 6 -0.44 15.11 -13.96
CA PRO A 6 0.65 15.94 -13.49
C PRO A 6 0.47 17.39 -13.96
N GLY A 7 0.67 18.32 -13.05
CA GLY A 7 0.85 19.75 -13.34
C GLY A 7 -0.42 20.60 -13.29
N GLY A 8 -0.67 21.19 -12.15
CA GLY A 8 -1.68 22.21 -11.90
C GLY A 8 -1.98 22.29 -10.41
N GLU A 9 -2.19 23.46 -9.86
CA GLU A 9 -2.65 23.65 -8.48
C GLU A 9 -4.10 23.14 -8.35
N GLY A 10 -4.31 21.84 -8.43
CA GLY A 10 -5.61 21.20 -8.34
C GLY A 10 -5.51 19.87 -7.60
N THR A 11 -6.48 19.63 -6.75
CA THR A 11 -6.70 18.30 -6.14
C THR A 11 -7.19 17.36 -7.22
N VAL A 12 -6.44 16.26 -7.45
CA VAL A 12 -6.87 15.23 -8.39
C VAL A 12 -7.07 13.93 -7.62
N GLU A 13 -8.32 13.52 -7.55
CA GLU A 13 -8.78 12.30 -6.90
C GLU A 13 -9.07 11.23 -7.95
N GLY A 14 -8.70 10.00 -7.67
CA GLY A 14 -8.99 8.85 -8.53
C GLY A 14 -9.43 7.66 -7.69
N ASP A 15 -10.65 7.18 -7.95
CA ASP A 15 -11.21 6.04 -7.27
C ASP A 15 -11.47 4.88 -8.22
N LEU A 16 -11.11 3.68 -7.78
CA LEU A 16 -11.50 2.43 -8.41
C LEU A 16 -12.34 1.62 -7.43
N ILE A 17 -13.64 1.54 -7.69
CA ILE A 17 -14.58 0.77 -6.89
C ILE A 17 -14.95 -0.48 -7.68
N LEU A 18 -14.62 -1.65 -7.13
CA LEU A 18 -14.84 -2.92 -7.78
C LEU A 18 -16.14 -3.58 -7.30
N SER A 19 -16.69 -4.44 -8.14
CA SER A 19 -17.98 -5.09 -7.91
C SER A 19 -18.05 -5.80 -6.56
N ALA A 20 -19.13 -5.56 -5.82
CA ALA A 20 -19.41 -6.26 -4.57
C ALA A 20 -19.92 -7.70 -4.78
N ALA A 21 -20.52 -7.99 -5.94
CA ALA A 21 -21.28 -9.21 -6.15
C ALA A 21 -20.57 -10.32 -6.91
N GLY A 22 -19.36 -10.07 -7.45
CA GLY A 22 -18.66 -11.05 -8.28
C GLY A 22 -17.15 -11.03 -8.05
N PRO A 23 -16.44 -12.04 -8.56
CA PRO A 23 -15.00 -12.07 -8.47
C PRO A 23 -14.38 -10.91 -9.26
N ASN A 24 -13.39 -10.27 -8.68
CA ASN A 24 -12.60 -9.24 -9.34
C ASN A 24 -11.17 -9.75 -9.56
N SER A 25 -10.58 -9.40 -10.69
CA SER A 25 -9.19 -9.75 -11.00
C SER A 25 -8.46 -8.57 -11.62
N ILE A 26 -7.31 -8.24 -11.06
CA ILE A 26 -6.40 -7.24 -11.61
C ILE A 26 -5.06 -7.92 -11.85
N ARG A 27 -4.57 -7.84 -13.09
CA ARG A 27 -3.23 -8.30 -13.45
C ARG A 27 -2.46 -7.18 -14.13
N ALA A 28 -1.37 -6.74 -13.52
CA ALA A 28 -0.57 -5.61 -13.99
C ALA A 28 0.91 -5.77 -13.63
N ASN A 29 1.81 -5.05 -14.29
CA ASN A 29 3.21 -5.00 -13.86
C ASN A 29 3.35 -4.17 -12.58
N SER A 30 2.60 -3.08 -12.49
CA SER A 30 2.62 -2.19 -11.35
C SER A 30 1.22 -1.63 -11.09
N ILE A 31 0.84 -1.58 -9.83
CA ILE A 31 -0.37 -0.90 -9.35
C ILE A 31 0.09 0.24 -8.45
N VAL A 32 -0.33 1.46 -8.75
CA VAL A 32 -0.01 2.63 -7.93
C VAL A 32 -1.29 3.36 -7.58
N VAL A 33 -1.55 3.48 -6.29
CA VAL A 33 -2.72 4.16 -5.71
C VAL A 33 -2.23 5.42 -5.03
N GLY A 34 -2.49 6.56 -5.65
CA GLY A 34 -1.94 7.83 -5.22
C GLY A 34 -0.47 8.00 -5.60
N ASP A 35 -0.23 8.81 -6.63
CA ASP A 35 1.10 9.16 -7.11
C ASP A 35 1.11 10.63 -7.57
N SER A 36 1.79 11.51 -6.82
CA SER A 36 1.96 12.91 -7.20
C SER A 36 3.31 13.44 -6.74
N SER A 37 3.96 14.17 -7.62
CA SER A 37 5.19 14.91 -7.33
C SER A 37 4.92 16.32 -6.78
N ASP A 38 3.68 16.81 -6.88
CA ASP A 38 3.33 18.17 -6.45
C ASP A 38 3.15 18.27 -4.94
N ARG A 39 3.22 19.51 -4.44
CA ARG A 39 3.18 19.80 -3.01
C ARG A 39 1.86 19.37 -2.38
N GLY A 40 1.91 18.35 -1.53
CA GLY A 40 0.94 18.16 -0.47
C GLY A 40 -0.51 18.00 -0.88
N SER A 41 -0.81 17.30 -1.97
CA SER A 41 -2.18 16.90 -2.25
C SER A 41 -2.67 15.96 -1.15
N VAL A 42 -3.56 16.44 -0.30
CA VAL A 42 -4.25 15.66 0.74
C VAL A 42 -5.37 14.79 0.17
N VAL A 43 -5.40 14.60 -1.14
CA VAL A 43 -6.48 13.87 -1.81
C VAL A 43 -6.27 12.38 -1.67
N ASP A 44 -7.30 11.70 -1.25
CA ASP A 44 -7.36 10.25 -1.20
C ASP A 44 -7.53 9.67 -2.61
N ASN A 45 -6.62 8.81 -3.01
CA ASN A 45 -6.81 7.96 -4.16
C ASN A 45 -7.13 6.57 -3.63
N THR A 46 -8.20 5.96 -4.10
CA THR A 46 -8.75 4.77 -3.46
C THR A 46 -8.87 3.61 -4.43
N ILE A 47 -8.55 2.40 -3.95
CA ILE A 47 -9.08 1.16 -4.49
C ILE A 47 -9.97 0.54 -3.42
N GLN A 48 -11.22 0.29 -3.76
CA GLN A 48 -12.14 -0.48 -2.95
C GLN A 48 -12.47 -1.80 -3.64
N PHE A 49 -12.00 -2.88 -3.05
CA PHE A 49 -12.35 -4.23 -3.47
C PHE A 49 -13.71 -4.65 -2.92
N GLY A 50 -14.44 -5.44 -3.70
CA GLY A 50 -15.78 -5.92 -3.33
C GLY A 50 -15.78 -7.01 -2.25
N GLY A 51 -16.99 -7.34 -1.78
CA GLY A 51 -17.24 -8.36 -0.75
C GLY A 51 -17.16 -9.81 -1.25
N SER A 52 -16.57 -10.06 -2.41
CA SER A 52 -16.36 -11.38 -3.00
C SER A 52 -14.86 -11.69 -3.09
N THR A 53 -14.48 -12.65 -3.93
CA THR A 53 -13.08 -12.96 -4.20
C THR A 53 -12.43 -11.88 -5.06
N ASN A 54 -11.33 -11.33 -4.61
CA ASN A 54 -10.54 -10.36 -5.35
C ASN A 54 -9.12 -10.89 -5.49
N THR A 55 -8.62 -10.95 -6.73
CA THR A 55 -7.28 -11.42 -7.04
C THR A 55 -6.47 -10.29 -7.67
N VAL A 56 -5.30 -10.04 -7.11
CA VAL A 56 -4.33 -9.07 -7.61
C VAL A 56 -3.02 -9.79 -7.89
N GLU A 57 -2.61 -9.80 -9.16
CA GLU A 57 -1.32 -10.28 -9.60
C GLU A 57 -0.50 -9.10 -10.13
N THR A 58 0.56 -8.73 -9.42
CA THR A 58 1.41 -7.59 -9.79
C THR A 58 2.85 -7.81 -9.35
N ASP A 59 3.80 -7.22 -10.05
CA ASP A 59 5.19 -7.26 -9.59
C ASP A 59 5.38 -6.33 -8.37
N VAL A 60 4.65 -5.20 -8.36
CA VAL A 60 4.65 -4.26 -7.24
C VAL A 60 3.32 -3.55 -7.07
N MET A 61 2.86 -3.43 -5.82
CA MET A 61 1.72 -2.61 -5.42
C MET A 61 2.21 -1.46 -4.53
N ARG A 62 1.96 -0.22 -4.94
CA ARG A 62 2.29 1.00 -4.19
C ARG A 62 1.03 1.71 -3.77
N ILE A 63 0.93 2.01 -2.49
CA ILE A 63 -0.19 2.69 -1.87
C ILE A 63 0.34 3.96 -1.22
N GLY A 64 0.06 5.13 -1.83
CA GLY A 64 0.64 6.41 -1.46
C GLY A 64 2.11 6.49 -1.83
N TYR A 65 2.36 6.88 -3.07
CA TYR A 65 3.70 7.05 -3.61
C TYR A 65 4.01 8.53 -3.78
N ARG A 66 5.24 8.94 -3.48
CA ARG A 66 5.67 10.34 -3.41
C ARG A 66 4.91 11.14 -2.35
N LYS A 67 4.18 12.19 -2.69
CA LYS A 67 3.55 13.14 -1.75
C LYS A 67 2.05 12.94 -1.58
N THR A 68 1.51 11.87 -2.12
CA THR A 68 0.06 11.60 -2.14
C THR A 68 -0.31 10.51 -1.15
N LYS A 69 -1.54 10.57 -0.67
CA LYS A 69 -2.17 9.48 0.08
C LYS A 69 -2.78 8.45 -0.88
N GLY A 70 -2.64 7.19 -0.55
CA GLY A 70 -3.35 6.08 -1.17
C GLY A 70 -4.11 5.29 -0.12
N THR A 71 -5.30 4.83 -0.45
CA THR A 71 -6.12 3.99 0.41
C THR A 71 -6.57 2.76 -0.37
N VAL A 72 -6.37 1.59 0.22
CA VAL A 72 -6.87 0.34 -0.31
C VAL A 72 -7.70 -0.36 0.76
N THR A 73 -8.93 -0.69 0.42
CA THR A 73 -9.86 -1.38 1.33
C THR A 73 -10.48 -2.59 0.66
N VAL A 74 -10.97 -3.51 1.47
CA VAL A 74 -11.77 -4.66 1.04
C VAL A 74 -13.09 -4.64 1.78
N ALA A 75 -14.19 -4.77 1.07
CA ALA A 75 -15.51 -4.82 1.70
C ALA A 75 -15.62 -6.04 2.62
N SER A 76 -16.36 -5.88 3.71
CA SER A 76 -16.55 -6.94 4.71
C SER A 76 -17.03 -8.26 4.09
N GLY A 77 -16.47 -9.38 4.53
CA GLY A 77 -16.70 -10.73 4.00
C GLY A 77 -15.95 -11.05 2.71
N GLY A 78 -15.28 -10.06 2.11
CA GLY A 78 -14.47 -10.27 0.91
C GLY A 78 -13.15 -10.98 1.20
N THR A 79 -12.51 -11.45 0.14
CA THR A 79 -11.14 -11.99 0.19
C THR A 79 -10.28 -11.22 -0.81
N LEU A 80 -9.13 -10.74 -0.37
CA LEU A 80 -8.08 -10.22 -1.25
C LEU A 80 -6.92 -11.21 -1.29
N THR A 81 -6.64 -11.73 -2.48
CA THR A 81 -5.42 -12.49 -2.75
C THR A 81 -4.45 -11.59 -3.51
N LEU A 82 -3.31 -11.29 -2.91
CA LEU A 82 -2.26 -10.44 -3.47
C LEU A 82 -0.97 -11.23 -3.65
N GLY A 83 -0.45 -11.24 -4.86
CA GLY A 83 0.82 -11.89 -5.16
C GLY A 83 1.41 -11.41 -6.49
N GLY A 84 2.57 -11.94 -6.82
CA GLY A 84 3.22 -11.70 -8.10
C GLY A 84 2.56 -12.48 -9.23
N LYS A 85 2.84 -12.04 -10.44
CA LYS A 85 2.37 -12.74 -11.64
C LYS A 85 2.91 -14.16 -11.68
N SER A 86 2.05 -15.08 -12.13
CA SER A 86 2.42 -16.51 -12.29
C SER A 86 2.87 -17.19 -10.98
N GLY A 87 2.31 -16.76 -9.84
CA GLY A 87 2.59 -17.36 -8.53
C GLY A 87 3.88 -16.87 -7.87
N ALA A 88 4.55 -15.87 -8.43
CA ALA A 88 5.68 -15.21 -7.77
C ALA A 88 5.24 -14.38 -6.56
N ALA A 89 6.18 -13.91 -5.78
CA ALA A 89 5.92 -12.93 -4.73
C ALA A 89 5.87 -11.50 -5.32
N ALA A 90 5.04 -10.64 -4.75
CA ALA A 90 4.93 -9.23 -5.11
C ALA A 90 5.67 -8.33 -4.12
N ASP A 91 6.10 -7.15 -4.54
CA ASP A 91 6.48 -6.08 -3.62
C ASP A 91 5.23 -5.31 -3.15
N LEU A 92 5.20 -4.94 -1.87
CA LEU A 92 4.16 -4.09 -1.28
C LEU A 92 4.79 -2.87 -0.63
N ASP A 93 4.47 -1.70 -1.16
CA ASP A 93 4.92 -0.40 -0.68
C ASP A 93 3.74 0.40 -0.13
N ILE A 94 3.80 0.88 1.11
CA ILE A 94 2.75 1.70 1.72
C ILE A 94 3.37 2.98 2.30
N GLY A 95 2.97 4.14 1.77
CA GLY A 95 3.43 5.43 2.26
C GLY A 95 4.90 5.72 1.95
N ILE A 96 5.31 5.60 0.69
CA ILE A 96 6.68 5.80 0.25
C ILE A 96 6.88 7.19 -0.35
N ASN A 97 7.64 8.04 0.31
CA ASN A 97 8.01 9.35 -0.20
C ASN A 97 9.42 9.34 -0.79
N VAL A 98 9.54 9.48 -2.09
CA VAL A 98 10.83 9.50 -2.81
C VAL A 98 11.27 10.90 -3.22
N ASP A 99 10.41 11.90 -3.13
CA ASP A 99 10.66 13.25 -3.66
C ASP A 99 11.29 14.22 -2.63
N GLY A 100 11.50 13.78 -1.42
CA GLY A 100 12.28 14.49 -0.42
C GLY A 100 11.70 15.77 0.19
N THR A 101 10.57 16.27 -0.30
CA THR A 101 9.89 17.46 0.26
C THR A 101 8.39 17.23 0.36
N GLY A 102 7.80 17.68 1.44
CA GLY A 102 6.37 17.51 1.72
C GLY A 102 6.06 16.27 2.55
N THR A 103 4.88 16.29 3.13
CA THR A 103 4.38 15.23 4.00
C THR A 103 3.51 14.30 3.17
N ASN A 104 3.84 13.04 3.15
CA ASN A 104 2.92 12.00 2.73
C ASN A 104 1.91 11.79 3.87
N ASN A 105 0.64 12.00 3.61
CA ASN A 105 -0.41 11.64 4.57
C ASN A 105 -0.43 10.13 4.74
N VAL A 106 -0.96 9.65 5.85
CA VAL A 106 -0.96 8.22 6.17
C VAL A 106 -1.68 7.44 5.07
N SER A 107 -0.91 6.64 4.34
CA SER A 107 -1.44 5.72 3.34
C SER A 107 -1.84 4.41 4.00
N LEU A 108 -2.88 3.77 3.49
CA LEU A 108 -3.56 2.69 4.20
C LEU A 108 -3.86 1.50 3.29
N LEU A 109 -3.48 0.31 3.73
CA LEU A 109 -4.11 -0.94 3.33
C LEU A 109 -4.89 -1.48 4.54
N ASP A 110 -6.22 -1.50 4.43
CA ASP A 110 -7.11 -1.98 5.49
C ASP A 110 -8.03 -3.07 4.95
N THR A 111 -7.88 -4.26 5.51
CA THR A 111 -8.71 -5.42 5.19
C THR A 111 -9.50 -5.91 6.40
N THR A 112 -9.76 -5.02 7.36
CA THR A 112 -10.57 -5.37 8.55
C THR A 112 -11.98 -5.82 8.14
N GLY A 113 -12.40 -6.96 8.67
CA GLY A 113 -13.67 -7.61 8.31
C GLY A 113 -13.62 -8.43 7.01
N ALA A 114 -12.45 -8.53 6.38
CA ALA A 114 -12.21 -9.31 5.17
C ALA A 114 -10.98 -10.22 5.35
N THR A 115 -10.72 -11.09 4.40
CA THR A 115 -9.57 -12.01 4.41
C THR A 115 -8.46 -11.48 3.50
N LEU A 116 -7.25 -11.34 4.03
CA LEU A 116 -6.04 -11.01 3.24
C LEU A 116 -5.13 -12.22 3.12
N ASN A 117 -4.94 -12.72 1.90
CA ASN A 117 -3.94 -13.73 1.58
C ASN A 117 -2.89 -13.09 0.68
N ALA A 118 -1.66 -12.93 1.19
CA ALA A 118 -0.62 -12.25 0.45
C ALA A 118 0.68 -13.05 0.41
N THR A 119 1.27 -13.14 -0.79
CA THR A 119 2.61 -13.71 -1.00
C THR A 119 3.51 -12.57 -1.50
N LEU A 120 4.41 -12.13 -0.63
CA LEU A 120 5.18 -10.90 -0.80
C LEU A 120 6.68 -11.17 -0.77
N ASP A 121 7.43 -10.47 -1.61
CA ASP A 121 8.88 -10.47 -1.54
C ASP A 121 9.34 -9.43 -0.53
N GLN A 122 9.11 -8.16 -0.81
CA GLN A 122 9.45 -7.07 0.10
C GLN A 122 8.21 -6.30 0.52
N VAL A 123 8.06 -6.08 1.82
CA VAL A 123 7.06 -5.18 2.40
C VAL A 123 7.77 -3.94 2.94
N ARG A 124 7.48 -2.77 2.39
CA ARG A 124 8.01 -1.49 2.86
C ARG A 124 6.88 -0.59 3.31
N ILE A 125 6.92 -0.16 4.55
CA ILE A 125 5.89 0.70 5.13
C ILE A 125 6.55 1.93 5.73
N GLY A 126 6.11 3.12 5.28
CA GLY A 126 6.63 4.39 5.77
C GLY A 126 8.10 4.58 5.40
N LYS A 127 8.39 4.92 4.15
CA LYS A 127 9.77 5.17 3.71
C LYS A 127 9.93 6.57 3.16
N GLN A 128 11.03 7.21 3.56
CA GLN A 128 11.50 8.45 2.98
C GLN A 128 12.91 8.28 2.43
N ASN A 129 13.11 8.60 1.16
CA ASN A 129 14.44 8.43 0.54
C ASN A 129 15.37 9.62 0.76
N THR A 130 14.89 10.87 0.65
CA THR A 130 15.74 12.07 0.72
C THR A 130 14.95 13.30 1.16
N GLY A 131 15.63 14.25 1.83
CA GLY A 131 15.10 15.58 2.14
C GLY A 131 14.22 15.67 3.39
N GLY A 132 13.39 16.70 3.46
CA GLY A 132 12.61 17.05 4.66
C GLY A 132 11.17 16.50 4.70
N GLY A 133 10.78 15.63 3.79
CA GLY A 133 9.44 15.04 3.77
C GLY A 133 9.25 13.89 4.76
N SER A 134 8.09 13.27 4.75
CA SER A 134 7.80 12.07 5.54
C SER A 134 7.10 11.00 4.70
N GLY A 135 7.40 9.74 4.97
CA GLY A 135 6.67 8.59 4.44
C GLY A 135 5.85 7.94 5.55
N ASN A 136 4.53 7.84 5.39
CA ASN A 136 3.64 7.33 6.42
C ASN A 136 2.75 6.23 5.88
N GLY A 137 2.81 5.04 6.49
CA GLY A 137 2.04 3.91 6.03
C GLY A 137 1.46 3.06 7.15
N THR A 138 0.29 2.48 6.89
CA THR A 138 -0.37 1.53 7.78
C THR A 138 -0.88 0.34 7.01
N LEU A 139 -0.61 -0.85 7.54
CA LEU A 139 -1.24 -2.11 7.14
C LEU A 139 -2.09 -2.61 8.30
N THR A 140 -3.38 -2.82 8.08
CA THR A 140 -4.29 -3.43 9.07
C THR A 140 -4.98 -4.64 8.47
N TYR A 141 -5.00 -5.75 9.19
CA TYR A 141 -5.74 -6.95 8.80
C TYR A 141 -6.14 -7.77 10.04
N ASP A 142 -7.22 -8.55 9.90
CA ASP A 142 -7.77 -9.36 10.99
C ASP A 142 -7.99 -10.84 10.60
N ALA A 143 -7.84 -11.19 9.34
CA ALA A 143 -7.98 -12.56 8.86
C ALA A 143 -7.08 -12.85 7.66
N GLY A 144 -6.73 -14.13 7.47
CA GLY A 144 -5.93 -14.61 6.34
C GLY A 144 -4.46 -14.83 6.68
N THR A 145 -3.64 -14.93 5.66
CA THR A 145 -2.21 -15.27 5.78
C THR A 145 -1.36 -14.34 4.93
N ILE A 146 -0.39 -13.70 5.55
CA ILE A 146 0.65 -12.93 4.85
C ILE A 146 1.96 -13.70 4.98
N THR A 147 2.59 -14.01 3.85
CA THR A 147 3.96 -14.52 3.80
C THR A 147 4.83 -13.47 3.11
N ALA A 148 5.89 -13.02 3.76
CA ALA A 148 6.83 -12.04 3.22
C ALA A 148 8.26 -12.55 3.35
N ASN A 149 9.12 -12.24 2.36
CA ASN A 149 10.53 -12.54 2.49
C ASN A 149 11.24 -11.52 3.38
N SER A 150 10.83 -10.25 3.33
CA SER A 150 11.38 -9.21 4.22
C SER A 150 10.36 -8.12 4.51
N ILE A 151 10.52 -7.47 5.67
CA ILE A 151 9.73 -6.30 6.09
C ILE A 151 10.68 -5.18 6.48
N SER A 152 10.42 -3.98 5.98
CA SER A 152 11.12 -2.76 6.36
C SER A 152 10.11 -1.70 6.81
N LEU A 153 10.31 -1.17 8.02
CA LEU A 153 9.41 -0.23 8.68
C LEU A 153 10.12 1.10 8.92
N ALA A 154 9.44 2.20 8.62
CA ALA A 154 9.86 3.56 8.96
C ALA A 154 11.29 3.92 8.51
N GLU A 155 11.67 3.58 7.28
CA GLU A 155 12.99 3.90 6.75
C GLU A 155 13.14 5.42 6.48
N GLY A 156 14.25 5.99 6.92
CA GLY A 156 14.59 7.39 6.74
C GLY A 156 13.99 8.31 7.81
N ASN A 157 14.34 9.60 7.73
CA ASN A 157 13.92 10.59 8.72
C ASN A 157 12.43 10.89 8.61
N ARG A 158 11.75 11.07 9.76
CA ARG A 158 10.33 11.46 9.83
C ARG A 158 9.38 10.48 9.14
N SER A 159 9.73 9.20 9.11
CA SER A 159 8.86 8.15 8.59
C SER A 159 8.12 7.46 9.73
N TRP A 160 6.87 7.05 9.47
CA TRP A 160 6.07 6.27 10.41
C TRP A 160 5.48 5.06 9.71
N ALA A 161 5.60 3.94 10.38
CA ALA A 161 5.07 2.68 9.89
C ALA A 161 4.25 1.99 10.97
N THR A 162 3.13 1.43 10.58
CA THR A 162 2.31 0.62 11.49
C THR A 162 1.87 -0.65 10.79
N ILE A 163 2.08 -1.80 11.42
CA ILE A 163 1.39 -3.04 11.10
C ILE A 163 0.48 -3.38 12.27
N ARG A 164 -0.82 -3.48 12.00
CA ARG A 164 -1.84 -3.88 12.96
C ARG A 164 -2.40 -5.23 12.56
N GLN A 165 -1.89 -6.28 13.17
CA GLN A 165 -2.45 -7.62 13.05
C GLN A 165 -3.48 -7.80 14.16
N LEU A 166 -4.75 -7.80 13.81
CA LEU A 166 -5.86 -8.02 14.72
C LEU A 166 -6.27 -9.49 14.76
N GLY A 167 -5.88 -10.27 13.76
CA GLY A 167 -6.07 -11.69 13.60
C GLY A 167 -5.31 -12.22 12.39
N GLY A 168 -5.54 -13.46 12.00
CA GLY A 168 -4.80 -14.09 10.90
C GLY A 168 -3.35 -14.44 11.26
N THR A 169 -2.52 -14.68 10.26
CA THR A 169 -1.12 -15.09 10.42
C THR A 169 -0.19 -14.26 9.55
N MET A 170 0.95 -13.86 10.11
CA MET A 170 2.05 -13.28 9.34
C MET A 170 3.31 -14.11 9.53
N THR A 171 3.90 -14.53 8.42
CA THR A 171 5.18 -15.24 8.38
C THR A 171 6.20 -14.41 7.63
N VAL A 172 7.34 -14.15 8.25
CA VAL A 172 8.46 -13.46 7.60
C VAL A 172 9.64 -14.43 7.52
N ASN A 173 10.06 -14.75 6.30
CA ASN A 173 11.11 -15.73 6.06
C ASN A 173 12.53 -15.17 6.29
N GLY A 174 12.69 -13.88 6.23
CA GLY A 174 13.97 -13.19 6.39
C GLY A 174 13.93 -12.10 7.46
N ASN A 175 14.40 -10.90 7.11
CA ASN A 175 14.59 -9.84 8.09
C ASN A 175 13.34 -8.97 8.27
N VAL A 176 13.12 -8.57 9.52
CA VAL A 176 12.29 -7.42 9.86
C VAL A 176 13.22 -6.32 10.34
N THR A 177 13.23 -5.20 9.62
CA THR A 177 14.08 -4.04 9.95
C THR A 177 13.22 -2.86 10.34
N ASP A 178 13.62 -2.19 11.41
CA ASP A 178 13.09 -0.91 11.85
C ASP A 178 14.03 0.22 11.40
N GLY A 179 13.46 1.37 11.11
CA GLY A 179 14.11 2.43 10.37
C GLY A 179 15.45 2.89 10.90
N THR A 180 16.42 3.02 10.02
CA THR A 180 17.66 3.74 10.26
C THR A 180 17.46 5.22 9.97
N GLY A 181 16.70 5.91 10.79
CA GLY A 181 16.71 7.37 10.78
C GLY A 181 17.98 7.87 11.42
N SER A 182 18.82 8.59 10.70
CA SER A 182 19.85 9.40 11.34
C SER A 182 19.17 10.52 12.10
N SER A 183 19.32 10.53 13.41
CA SER A 183 18.97 11.64 14.30
C SER A 183 19.78 12.90 13.99
#